data_9d659a3eef30aa1627fafaced199d849
#
_entry.id   9d659a3eef30aa1627fafaced199d849
#
_cell.length_a   1.000
_cell.length_b   1.000
_cell.length_c   1.000
_cell.angle_alpha   90.00
_cell.angle_beta   90.00
_cell.angle_gamma   90.00
#
_symmetry.space_group_name_H-M   'P 1'
#
loop_
_entity.id
_entity.type
_entity.pdbx_description
1 polymer ?
#
loop_
_entity_poly.entity_id
_entity_poly.type
_entity_poly.pdbx_seq_one_letter_code
_entity_poly.pdbx_strand_id
1 'polypeptide(L)'
;MKFIAVIPARYASTRFPGKPLAILAGKTVIERVYEQVKKVIDEVYVATDDDRIREAVEAFGGKVVMTSPNHKSGTDRIEEAVEKIEATEKKVDVVINVQGDEPFIHESQINTVCECFNDSTTQIATLGKPFGRTPEDIKAIENPNSPKIAVSKEGFALYFSRSVIPFCRGIERNLWPESFPYLKHIGLYAYRREVLREVTSLPQGELEKAESLEQLRWLENGYRIKVGRTDIETVGIDTPEDLVKAQSFFC
;
A
#
# COMPACT_ATOMS: atom_id res chain seq x y z
N MET A 1 17.99 11.72 -2.06
CA MET A 1 17.21 10.73 -2.84
C MET A 1 16.02 11.41 -3.48
N LYS A 2 15.73 11.12 -4.75
CA LYS A 2 14.52 11.61 -5.44
C LYS A 2 13.40 10.58 -5.25
N PHE A 3 12.36 10.96 -4.50
CA PHE A 3 11.14 10.19 -4.33
C PHE A 3 10.10 10.61 -5.35
N ILE A 4 9.37 9.65 -5.89
CA ILE A 4 8.12 9.89 -6.61
C ILE A 4 7.02 9.02 -6.03
N ALA A 5 5.78 9.46 -6.13
CA ALA A 5 4.63 8.63 -5.79
C ALA A 5 3.84 8.27 -7.06
N VAL A 6 3.47 7.01 -7.18
CA VAL A 6 2.61 6.52 -8.26
C VAL A 6 1.36 5.89 -7.65
N ILE A 7 0.20 6.33 -8.12
CA ILE A 7 -1.12 5.89 -7.68
C ILE A 7 -1.71 5.04 -8.81
N PRO A 8 -1.68 3.69 -8.72
CA PRO A 8 -2.31 2.85 -9.73
C PRO A 8 -3.83 2.96 -9.62
N ALA A 9 -4.49 3.23 -10.73
CA ALA A 9 -5.94 3.36 -10.80
C ALA A 9 -6.48 2.64 -12.03
N ARG A 10 -7.51 1.81 -11.86
CA ARG A 10 -8.22 1.15 -12.96
C ARG A 10 -9.73 1.34 -12.81
N TYR A 11 -10.41 1.47 -13.94
CA TYR A 11 -11.86 1.59 -13.95
C TYR A 11 -12.54 0.25 -13.67
N ALA A 12 -12.02 -0.82 -14.25
CA ALA A 12 -12.56 -2.18 -14.14
C ALA A 12 -12.23 -2.79 -12.76
N SER A 13 -13.12 -2.60 -11.81
CA SER A 13 -13.13 -3.26 -10.51
C SER A 13 -14.36 -4.16 -10.40
N THR A 14 -14.21 -5.39 -9.93
CA THR A 14 -15.33 -6.34 -9.81
C THR A 14 -16.33 -5.95 -8.72
N ARG A 15 -15.83 -5.41 -7.60
CA ARG A 15 -16.65 -5.01 -6.44
C ARG A 15 -17.25 -3.62 -6.58
N PHE A 16 -16.53 -2.69 -7.22
CA PHE A 16 -16.96 -1.30 -7.38
C PHE A 16 -16.39 -0.72 -8.68
N PRO A 17 -17.04 -0.97 -9.86
CA PRO A 17 -16.63 -0.39 -11.13
C PRO A 17 -16.63 1.13 -11.08
N GLY A 18 -15.60 1.75 -11.63
CA GLY A 18 -15.46 3.22 -11.63
C GLY A 18 -15.10 3.84 -10.27
N LYS A 19 -14.72 3.03 -9.28
CA LYS A 19 -14.32 3.48 -7.94
C LYS A 19 -13.43 4.73 -7.90
N PRO A 20 -12.37 4.87 -8.71
CA PRO A 20 -11.53 6.07 -8.70
C PRO A 20 -12.29 7.36 -9.01
N LEU A 21 -13.36 7.28 -9.78
CA LEU A 21 -14.19 8.43 -10.20
C LEU A 21 -15.41 8.65 -9.28
N ALA A 22 -15.65 7.77 -8.32
CA ALA A 22 -16.74 7.93 -7.35
C ALA A 22 -16.54 9.22 -6.53
N ILE A 23 -17.65 9.92 -6.26
CA ILE A 23 -17.60 11.20 -5.54
C ILE A 23 -17.63 10.97 -4.04
N LEU A 24 -16.61 11.50 -3.37
CA LEU A 24 -16.46 11.52 -1.93
C LEU A 24 -16.38 12.98 -1.46
N ALA A 25 -17.43 13.48 -0.82
CA ALA A 25 -17.53 14.85 -0.33
C ALA A 25 -17.10 15.91 -1.39
N GLY A 26 -17.71 15.83 -2.59
CA GLY A 26 -17.53 16.83 -3.65
C GLY A 26 -16.31 16.65 -4.56
N LYS A 27 -15.42 15.69 -4.29
CA LYS A 27 -14.25 15.35 -5.11
C LYS A 27 -14.26 13.88 -5.48
N THR A 28 -13.56 13.50 -6.55
CA THR A 28 -13.37 12.09 -6.86
C THR A 28 -12.44 11.42 -5.83
N VAL A 29 -12.59 10.09 -5.64
CA VAL A 29 -11.71 9.31 -4.75
C VAL A 29 -10.25 9.49 -5.17
N ILE A 30 -9.95 9.42 -6.47
CA ILE A 30 -8.58 9.56 -6.97
C ILE A 30 -8.01 10.98 -6.74
N GLU A 31 -8.84 12.03 -6.85
CA GLU A 31 -8.42 13.40 -6.53
C GLU A 31 -8.03 13.53 -5.05
N ARG A 32 -8.82 12.95 -4.14
CA ARG A 32 -8.51 12.96 -2.71
C ARG A 32 -7.22 12.23 -2.37
N VAL A 33 -7.00 11.04 -2.95
CA VAL A 33 -5.72 10.33 -2.78
C VAL A 33 -4.56 11.17 -3.29
N TYR A 34 -4.69 11.73 -4.50
CA TYR A 34 -3.66 12.55 -5.11
C TYR A 34 -3.30 13.77 -4.24
N GLU A 35 -4.30 14.50 -3.75
CA GLU A 35 -4.10 15.66 -2.88
C GLU A 35 -3.41 15.31 -1.56
N GLN A 36 -3.76 14.18 -0.94
CA GLN A 36 -3.09 13.74 0.30
C GLN A 36 -1.61 13.43 0.05
N VAL A 37 -1.31 12.70 -1.01
CA VAL A 37 0.07 12.37 -1.37
C VAL A 37 0.87 13.62 -1.73
N LYS A 38 0.24 14.56 -2.44
CA LYS A 38 0.87 15.81 -2.90
C LYS A 38 1.33 16.73 -1.77
N LYS A 39 0.78 16.59 -0.57
CA LYS A 39 1.24 17.34 0.61
C LYS A 39 2.66 16.97 1.07
N VAL A 40 3.13 15.77 0.71
CA VAL A 40 4.43 15.23 1.16
C VAL A 40 5.39 15.02 0.00
N ILE A 41 4.88 14.60 -1.17
CA ILE A 41 5.69 14.25 -2.34
C ILE A 41 5.40 15.23 -3.47
N ASP A 42 6.43 15.90 -3.97
CA ASP A 42 6.30 16.88 -5.06
C ASP A 42 5.94 16.25 -6.40
N GLU A 43 6.46 15.06 -6.67
CA GLU A 43 6.26 14.33 -7.92
C GLU A 43 5.28 13.17 -7.72
N VAL A 44 3.99 13.44 -8.01
CA VAL A 44 2.88 12.46 -7.89
C VAL A 44 2.29 12.21 -9.26
N TYR A 45 2.08 10.94 -9.61
CA TYR A 45 1.50 10.49 -10.86
C TYR A 45 0.38 9.48 -10.61
N VAL A 46 -0.67 9.57 -11.41
CA VAL A 46 -1.68 8.50 -11.50
C VAL A 46 -1.35 7.62 -12.69
N ALA A 47 -1.25 6.31 -12.47
CA ALA A 47 -1.03 5.31 -13.53
C ALA A 47 -2.34 4.61 -13.87
N THR A 48 -2.84 4.76 -15.10
CA THR A 48 -4.13 4.23 -15.53
C THR A 48 -4.13 3.76 -16.97
N ASP A 49 -5.09 2.88 -17.31
CA ASP A 49 -5.37 2.40 -18.66
C ASP A 49 -6.71 2.96 -19.20
N ASP A 50 -7.36 3.86 -18.46
CA ASP A 50 -8.71 4.34 -18.77
C ASP A 50 -8.73 5.85 -19.02
N ASP A 51 -9.23 6.26 -20.20
CA ASP A 51 -9.28 7.68 -20.59
C ASP A 51 -10.16 8.53 -19.67
N ARG A 52 -11.22 7.98 -19.09
CA ARG A 52 -12.10 8.71 -18.15
C ARG A 52 -11.35 9.08 -16.87
N ILE A 53 -10.46 8.18 -16.38
CA ILE A 53 -9.59 8.47 -15.23
C ILE A 53 -8.55 9.50 -15.62
N ARG A 54 -7.94 9.40 -16.82
CA ARG A 54 -7.00 10.38 -17.33
C ARG A 54 -7.63 11.79 -17.37
N GLU A 55 -8.79 11.93 -18.01
CA GLU A 55 -9.50 13.20 -18.13
C GLU A 55 -9.84 13.81 -16.75
N ALA A 56 -10.29 12.97 -15.80
CA ALA A 56 -10.57 13.42 -14.44
C ALA A 56 -9.31 13.91 -13.71
N VAL A 57 -8.16 13.22 -13.88
CA VAL A 57 -6.89 13.61 -13.27
C VAL A 57 -6.37 14.91 -13.88
N GLU A 58 -6.42 15.06 -15.19
CA GLU A 58 -6.02 16.28 -15.89
C GLU A 58 -6.92 17.48 -15.51
N ALA A 59 -8.22 17.25 -15.27
CA ALA A 59 -9.17 18.29 -14.89
C ALA A 59 -8.84 18.97 -13.55
N PHE A 60 -8.28 18.25 -12.58
CA PHE A 60 -7.81 18.86 -11.33
C PHE A 60 -6.30 19.22 -11.35
N GLY A 61 -5.64 19.17 -12.53
CA GLY A 61 -4.24 19.52 -12.70
C GLY A 61 -3.25 18.46 -12.21
N GLY A 62 -3.69 17.21 -12.02
CA GLY A 62 -2.84 16.09 -11.67
C GLY A 62 -2.02 15.58 -12.86
N LYS A 63 -0.89 14.91 -12.56
CA LYS A 63 -0.08 14.22 -13.57
C LYS A 63 -0.59 12.82 -13.77
N VAL A 64 -0.72 12.38 -15.02
CA VAL A 64 -1.19 11.02 -15.37
C VAL A 64 -0.24 10.36 -16.37
N VAL A 65 -0.08 9.06 -16.24
CA VAL A 65 0.68 8.20 -17.16
C VAL A 65 -0.23 7.09 -17.64
N MET A 66 -0.46 7.02 -18.95
CA MET A 66 -1.22 5.93 -19.56
C MET A 66 -0.38 4.66 -19.61
N THR A 67 -0.96 3.53 -19.16
CA THR A 67 -0.32 2.22 -19.05
C THR A 67 -1.15 1.15 -19.74
N SER A 68 -0.55 -0.01 -19.97
CA SER A 68 -1.24 -1.15 -20.57
C SER A 68 -2.44 -1.62 -19.73
N PRO A 69 -3.56 -2.03 -20.36
CA PRO A 69 -4.67 -2.68 -19.65
C PRO A 69 -4.35 -4.12 -19.17
N ASN A 70 -3.25 -4.71 -19.64
CA ASN A 70 -2.94 -6.12 -19.42
C ASN A 70 -2.21 -6.40 -18.10
N HIS A 71 -1.93 -5.39 -17.29
CA HIS A 71 -1.26 -5.59 -16.00
C HIS A 71 -2.11 -6.40 -15.02
N LYS A 72 -1.47 -7.38 -14.40
CA LYS A 72 -2.12 -8.28 -13.43
C LYS A 72 -2.17 -7.68 -12.03
N SER A 73 -1.18 -6.85 -11.69
CA SER A 73 -1.07 -6.18 -10.38
C SER A 73 -0.94 -4.66 -10.50
N GLY A 74 -1.17 -3.95 -9.39
CA GLY A 74 -0.87 -2.53 -9.27
C GLY A 74 0.62 -2.26 -9.39
N THR A 75 1.46 -3.16 -8.87
CA THR A 75 2.92 -3.06 -8.89
C THR A 75 3.48 -3.12 -10.33
N ASP A 76 2.96 -4.03 -11.17
CA ASP A 76 3.34 -4.11 -12.59
C ASP A 76 2.99 -2.83 -13.35
N ARG A 77 1.81 -2.24 -13.07
CA ARG A 77 1.36 -0.97 -13.65
C ARG A 77 2.28 0.18 -13.25
N ILE A 78 2.71 0.21 -12.01
CA ILE A 78 3.62 1.22 -11.49
C ILE A 78 4.98 1.12 -12.18
N GLU A 79 5.51 -0.07 -12.40
CA GLU A 79 6.79 -0.25 -13.11
C GLU A 79 6.73 0.35 -14.52
N GLU A 80 5.72 0.02 -15.32
CA GLU A 80 5.56 0.62 -16.67
C GLU A 80 5.43 2.15 -16.58
N ALA A 81 4.68 2.67 -15.60
CA ALA A 81 4.54 4.11 -15.43
C ALA A 81 5.89 4.78 -15.11
N VAL A 82 6.70 4.18 -14.24
CA VAL A 82 8.01 4.70 -13.87
C VAL A 82 8.98 4.66 -15.03
N GLU A 83 8.99 3.59 -15.85
CA GLU A 83 9.80 3.54 -17.08
C GLU A 83 9.47 4.69 -18.03
N LYS A 84 8.17 4.98 -18.22
CA LYS A 84 7.73 6.11 -19.06
C LYS A 84 8.11 7.47 -18.48
N ILE A 85 8.03 7.65 -17.16
CA ILE A 85 8.45 8.86 -16.46
C ILE A 85 9.96 9.07 -16.64
N GLU A 86 10.78 8.04 -16.42
CA GLU A 86 12.24 8.12 -16.55
C GLU A 86 12.70 8.40 -17.98
N ALA A 87 11.92 8.00 -18.99
CA ALA A 87 12.21 8.30 -20.39
C ALA A 87 12.10 9.80 -20.72
N THR A 88 11.35 10.57 -19.94
CA THR A 88 11.09 12.01 -20.15
C THR A 88 11.67 12.89 -19.07
N GLU A 89 12.01 12.35 -17.90
CA GLU A 89 12.44 13.07 -16.72
C GLU A 89 13.77 12.52 -16.14
N LYS A 90 14.24 13.14 -15.03
CA LYS A 90 15.44 12.71 -14.31
C LYS A 90 15.18 11.37 -13.61
N LYS A 91 16.25 10.58 -13.49
CA LYS A 91 16.31 9.32 -12.75
C LYS A 91 15.65 9.42 -11.36
N VAL A 92 14.88 8.41 -11.01
CA VAL A 92 14.19 8.22 -9.73
C VAL A 92 15.03 7.30 -8.83
N ASP A 93 15.07 7.57 -7.52
CA ASP A 93 15.74 6.69 -6.55
C ASP A 93 14.77 5.77 -5.83
N VAL A 94 13.59 6.28 -5.44
CA VAL A 94 12.56 5.54 -4.69
C VAL A 94 11.17 5.83 -5.26
N VAL A 95 10.39 4.77 -5.43
CA VAL A 95 8.99 4.82 -5.91
C VAL A 95 8.05 4.44 -4.78
N ILE A 96 7.11 5.30 -4.45
CA ILE A 96 6.06 5.06 -3.45
C ILE A 96 4.80 4.61 -4.17
N ASN A 97 4.28 3.44 -3.81
CA ASN A 97 3.02 2.89 -4.29
C ASN A 97 1.91 3.24 -3.29
N VAL A 98 1.08 4.21 -3.65
CA VAL A 98 -0.11 4.58 -2.85
C VAL A 98 -1.34 4.03 -3.55
N GLN A 99 -2.13 3.23 -2.82
CA GLN A 99 -3.34 2.64 -3.39
C GLN A 99 -4.37 3.71 -3.76
N GLY A 100 -4.94 3.62 -4.98
CA GLY A 100 -5.89 4.60 -5.50
C GLY A 100 -7.28 4.59 -4.82
N ASP A 101 -7.45 3.76 -3.81
CA ASP A 101 -8.66 3.61 -3.01
C ASP A 101 -8.49 3.97 -1.52
N GLU A 102 -7.36 4.60 -1.17
CA GLU A 102 -7.06 5.04 0.21
C GLU A 102 -7.10 6.58 0.35
N PRO A 103 -8.27 7.24 0.23
CA PRO A 103 -8.38 8.70 0.28
C PRO A 103 -8.05 9.31 1.65
N PHE A 104 -7.89 8.48 2.67
CA PHE A 104 -7.53 8.88 4.04
C PHE A 104 -6.07 8.57 4.39
N ILE A 105 -5.23 8.26 3.39
CA ILE A 105 -3.79 8.11 3.62
C ILE A 105 -3.25 9.38 4.31
N HIS A 106 -2.48 9.20 5.37
CA HIS A 106 -2.02 10.33 6.17
C HIS A 106 -0.56 10.69 5.86
N GLU A 107 -0.26 11.97 5.94
CA GLU A 107 1.08 12.51 5.66
C GLU A 107 2.19 11.82 6.48
N SER A 108 1.94 11.53 7.76
CA SER A 108 2.90 10.84 8.63
C SER A 108 3.20 9.42 8.14
N GLN A 109 2.24 8.71 7.53
CA GLN A 109 2.45 7.37 7.00
C GLN A 109 3.41 7.41 5.79
N ILE A 110 3.23 8.38 4.90
CA ILE A 110 4.11 8.59 3.74
C ILE A 110 5.51 8.98 4.22
N ASN A 111 5.63 9.90 5.17
CA ASN A 111 6.90 10.29 5.75
C ASN A 111 7.63 9.09 6.39
N THR A 112 6.91 8.28 7.19
CA THR A 112 7.49 7.08 7.84
C THR A 112 8.04 6.09 6.82
N VAL A 113 7.34 5.86 5.70
CA VAL A 113 7.85 4.99 4.63
C VAL A 113 9.10 5.58 3.98
N CYS A 114 9.14 6.89 3.73
CA CYS A 114 10.32 7.57 3.19
C CYS A 114 11.52 7.48 4.15
N GLU A 115 11.31 7.65 5.45
CA GLU A 115 12.35 7.56 6.48
C GLU A 115 12.99 6.18 6.57
N CYS A 116 12.28 5.11 6.19
CA CYS A 116 12.86 3.77 6.12
C CYS A 116 14.10 3.70 5.20
N PHE A 117 14.20 4.56 4.20
CA PHE A 117 15.31 4.60 3.24
C PHE A 117 16.53 5.38 3.75
N ASN A 118 16.48 5.95 4.96
CA ASN A 118 17.68 6.44 5.66
C ASN A 118 18.62 5.28 6.02
N ASP A 119 18.08 4.07 6.17
CA ASP A 119 18.87 2.83 6.21
C ASP A 119 19.19 2.41 4.77
N SER A 120 20.48 2.46 4.41
CA SER A 120 20.95 2.12 3.05
C SER A 120 20.66 0.67 2.64
N THR A 121 20.41 -0.21 3.60
CA THR A 121 20.09 -1.63 3.37
C THR A 121 18.62 -1.87 3.06
N THR A 122 17.76 -0.85 3.18
CA THR A 122 16.34 -0.94 2.84
C THR A 122 16.17 -1.06 1.33
N GLN A 123 15.58 -2.16 0.88
CA GLN A 123 15.23 -2.41 -0.51
C GLN A 123 13.77 -2.05 -0.78
N ILE A 124 12.89 -2.50 0.11
CA ILE A 124 11.44 -2.25 0.10
C ILE A 124 11.04 -1.75 1.48
N ALA A 125 10.08 -0.85 1.57
CA ALA A 125 9.49 -0.41 2.83
C ALA A 125 7.98 -0.59 2.81
N THR A 126 7.41 -0.86 3.98
CA THR A 126 5.97 -0.91 4.24
C THR A 126 5.68 -0.45 5.66
N LEU A 127 4.42 -0.46 6.08
CA LEU A 127 4.01 -0.05 7.42
C LEU A 127 3.39 -1.19 8.22
N GLY A 128 3.60 -1.13 9.53
CA GLY A 128 2.94 -1.96 10.51
C GLY A 128 2.27 -1.12 11.59
N LYS A 129 0.97 -1.37 11.83
CA LYS A 129 0.20 -0.74 12.90
C LYS A 129 0.04 -1.72 14.07
N PRO A 130 0.35 -1.32 15.31
CA PRO A 130 0.05 -2.17 16.47
C PRO A 130 -1.45 -2.46 16.56
N PHE A 131 -1.80 -3.72 16.85
CA PHE A 131 -3.14 -4.02 17.35
C PHE A 131 -3.28 -3.55 18.79
N GLY A 132 -4.53 -3.42 19.27
CA GLY A 132 -4.79 -3.21 20.69
C GLY A 132 -4.23 -4.37 21.54
N ARG A 133 -4.14 -4.15 22.84
CA ARG A 133 -3.50 -5.07 23.78
C ARG A 133 -4.44 -5.55 24.88
N THR A 134 -5.72 -5.55 24.61
CA THR A 134 -6.75 -6.08 25.52
C THR A 134 -7.26 -7.44 25.03
N PRO A 135 -7.87 -8.27 25.89
CA PRO A 135 -8.44 -9.55 25.47
C PRO A 135 -9.46 -9.45 24.34
N GLU A 136 -10.17 -8.32 24.23
CA GLU A 136 -11.16 -8.06 23.18
C GLU A 136 -10.52 -7.89 21.79
N ASP A 137 -9.25 -7.46 21.75
CA ASP A 137 -8.52 -7.25 20.50
C ASP A 137 -8.18 -8.56 19.77
N ILE A 138 -8.32 -9.71 20.44
CA ILE A 138 -8.06 -11.03 19.81
C ILE A 138 -8.88 -11.22 18.53
N LYS A 139 -10.13 -10.76 18.50
CA LYS A 139 -11.00 -10.88 17.32
C LYS A 139 -10.46 -10.10 16.12
N ALA A 140 -9.90 -8.92 16.36
CA ALA A 140 -9.27 -8.10 15.31
C ALA A 140 -7.97 -8.76 14.81
N ILE A 141 -7.18 -9.33 15.72
CA ILE A 141 -5.95 -10.07 15.39
C ILE A 141 -6.27 -11.34 14.58
N GLU A 142 -7.35 -12.04 14.90
CA GLU A 142 -7.77 -13.27 14.20
C GLU A 142 -8.38 -13.02 12.81
N ASN A 143 -8.78 -11.78 12.50
CA ASN A 143 -9.38 -11.46 11.22
C ASN A 143 -8.39 -11.73 10.07
N PRO A 144 -8.68 -12.67 9.14
CA PRO A 144 -7.80 -12.99 8.02
C PRO A 144 -7.68 -11.86 7.00
N ASN A 145 -8.61 -10.89 6.99
CA ASN A 145 -8.56 -9.72 6.14
C ASN A 145 -7.60 -8.63 6.67
N SER A 146 -7.07 -8.82 7.88
CA SER A 146 -6.03 -7.98 8.49
C SER A 146 -4.72 -8.78 8.60
N PRO A 147 -3.88 -8.85 7.56
CA PRO A 147 -2.63 -9.61 7.62
C PRO A 147 -1.73 -9.13 8.76
N LYS A 148 -1.06 -10.07 9.41
CA LYS A 148 -0.09 -9.81 10.48
C LYS A 148 1.32 -9.81 9.94
N ILE A 149 2.21 -9.07 10.59
CA ILE A 149 3.64 -9.02 10.26
C ILE A 149 4.45 -9.50 11.46
N ALA A 150 5.29 -10.50 11.26
CA ALA A 150 6.39 -10.80 12.17
C ALA A 150 7.61 -9.99 11.75
N VAL A 151 8.27 -9.30 12.70
CA VAL A 151 9.35 -8.34 12.43
C VAL A 151 10.59 -8.70 13.23
N SER A 152 11.77 -8.59 12.61
CA SER A 152 13.07 -8.78 13.25
C SER A 152 13.40 -7.61 14.22
N LYS A 153 14.45 -7.78 15.02
CA LYS A 153 14.95 -6.71 15.92
C LYS A 153 15.43 -5.49 15.15
N GLU A 154 15.92 -5.68 13.93
CA GLU A 154 16.37 -4.59 13.04
C GLU A 154 15.20 -3.92 12.30
N GLY A 155 13.95 -4.35 12.52
CA GLY A 155 12.77 -3.77 11.91
C GLY A 155 12.48 -4.26 10.49
N PHE A 156 13.01 -5.42 10.07
CA PHE A 156 12.67 -6.03 8.79
C PHE A 156 11.62 -7.11 8.96
N ALA A 157 10.71 -7.22 7.99
CA ALA A 157 9.71 -8.27 7.98
C ALA A 157 10.38 -9.64 7.88
N LEU A 158 9.94 -10.56 8.75
CA LEU A 158 10.29 -11.98 8.71
C LEU A 158 9.25 -12.77 7.93
N TYR A 159 7.96 -12.43 8.12
CA TYR A 159 6.86 -13.05 7.41
C TYR A 159 5.58 -12.21 7.52
N PHE A 160 4.70 -12.34 6.53
CA PHE A 160 3.35 -11.81 6.53
C PHE A 160 2.37 -12.98 6.49
N SER A 161 1.30 -12.94 7.26
CA SER A 161 0.29 -14.00 7.23
C SER A 161 -1.12 -13.48 7.54
N ARG A 162 -2.11 -14.11 6.91
CA ARG A 162 -3.51 -13.97 7.31
C ARG A 162 -3.79 -14.71 8.61
N SER A 163 -3.02 -15.75 8.93
CA SER A 163 -3.05 -16.42 10.23
C SER A 163 -2.45 -15.54 11.32
N VAL A 164 -2.74 -15.85 12.57
CA VAL A 164 -2.12 -15.17 13.72
C VAL A 164 -0.67 -15.65 13.87
N ILE A 165 0.26 -14.75 13.70
CA ILE A 165 1.71 -14.98 13.88
C ILE A 165 2.31 -13.89 14.78
N PRO A 166 3.18 -14.27 15.76
CA PRO A 166 3.51 -15.62 16.18
C PRO A 166 2.40 -16.30 16.99
N PHE A 167 2.51 -17.62 17.15
CA PHE A 167 1.71 -18.39 18.08
C PHE A 167 2.27 -18.24 19.49
N CYS A 168 1.45 -17.87 20.48
CA CYS A 168 1.88 -17.74 21.87
C CYS A 168 1.67 -19.06 22.62
N ARG A 169 2.68 -19.95 22.58
CA ARG A 169 2.62 -21.27 23.21
C ARG A 169 2.49 -21.16 24.74
N GLY A 170 1.54 -21.91 25.30
CA GLY A 170 1.33 -21.97 26.76
C GLY A 170 0.54 -20.79 27.34
N ILE A 171 0.01 -19.92 26.50
CA ILE A 171 -0.82 -18.78 26.89
C ILE A 171 -2.23 -18.99 26.33
N GLU A 172 -3.25 -18.73 27.14
CA GLU A 172 -4.63 -18.75 26.66
C GLU A 172 -4.84 -17.73 25.54
N ARG A 173 -5.64 -18.11 24.54
CA ARG A 173 -5.76 -17.37 23.29
C ARG A 173 -6.26 -15.92 23.46
N ASN A 174 -7.19 -15.71 24.37
CA ASN A 174 -7.69 -14.37 24.72
C ASN A 174 -6.63 -13.45 25.36
N LEU A 175 -5.55 -14.02 25.93
CA LEU A 175 -4.44 -13.28 26.54
C LEU A 175 -3.28 -13.00 25.55
N TRP A 176 -3.36 -13.47 24.30
CA TRP A 176 -2.32 -13.23 23.30
C TRP A 176 -2.08 -11.75 23.02
N PRO A 177 -3.11 -10.85 22.93
CA PRO A 177 -2.88 -9.43 22.70
C PRO A 177 -2.03 -8.78 23.79
N GLU A 178 -2.22 -9.17 25.05
CA GLU A 178 -1.42 -8.67 26.17
C GLU A 178 0.01 -9.20 26.14
N SER A 179 0.19 -10.45 25.69
CA SER A 179 1.45 -11.19 25.76
C SER A 179 2.42 -10.85 24.64
N PHE A 180 1.91 -10.43 23.45
CA PHE A 180 2.75 -10.14 22.30
C PHE A 180 2.22 -8.90 21.53
N PRO A 181 3.11 -7.96 21.12
CA PRO A 181 2.72 -6.77 20.36
C PRO A 181 2.48 -7.10 18.89
N TYR A 182 1.32 -7.66 18.57
CA TYR A 182 0.95 -7.98 17.20
C TYR A 182 0.90 -6.74 16.32
N LEU A 183 1.27 -6.89 15.05
CA LEU A 183 1.26 -5.84 14.05
C LEU A 183 0.34 -6.19 12.89
N LYS A 184 -0.55 -5.28 12.57
CA LYS A 184 -1.33 -5.27 11.35
C LYS A 184 -0.50 -4.68 10.22
N HIS A 185 -0.48 -5.34 9.07
CA HIS A 185 0.10 -4.80 7.85
C HIS A 185 -0.78 -3.67 7.28
N ILE A 186 -0.15 -2.56 6.90
CA ILE A 186 -0.76 -1.45 6.16
C ILE A 186 -0.17 -1.45 4.76
N GLY A 187 -1.04 -1.50 3.74
CA GLY A 187 -0.70 -1.74 2.33
C GLY A 187 -0.01 -0.60 1.59
N LEU A 188 0.69 0.30 2.29
CA LEU A 188 1.54 1.32 1.69
C LEU A 188 2.94 0.76 1.47
N TYR A 189 3.47 0.89 0.24
CA TYR A 189 4.80 0.40 -0.10
C TYR A 189 5.67 1.46 -0.74
N ALA A 190 6.98 1.34 -0.55
CA ALA A 190 7.96 2.04 -1.34
C ALA A 190 9.11 1.11 -1.69
N TYR A 191 9.72 1.34 -2.85
CA TYR A 191 10.75 0.48 -3.43
C TYR A 191 11.92 1.31 -3.91
N ARG A 192 13.19 0.82 -3.75
CA ARG A 192 14.27 1.33 -4.59
C ARG A 192 13.92 1.09 -6.05
N ARG A 193 14.30 2.01 -6.91
CA ARG A 193 13.92 1.98 -8.34
C ARG A 193 14.34 0.67 -9.02
N GLU A 194 15.56 0.24 -8.79
CA GLU A 194 16.07 -1.02 -9.32
C GLU A 194 15.31 -2.24 -8.77
N VAL A 195 14.99 -2.22 -7.48
CA VAL A 195 14.26 -3.31 -6.81
C VAL A 195 12.82 -3.43 -7.36
N LEU A 196 12.14 -2.32 -7.64
CA LEU A 196 10.81 -2.35 -8.25
C LEU A 196 10.83 -3.12 -9.58
N ARG A 197 11.82 -2.81 -10.45
CA ARG A 197 12.01 -3.51 -11.74
C ARG A 197 12.23 -5.01 -11.54
N GLU A 198 13.05 -5.38 -10.57
CA GLU A 198 13.37 -6.78 -10.28
C GLU A 198 12.15 -7.54 -9.79
N VAL A 199 11.43 -7.01 -8.77
CA VAL A 199 10.30 -7.73 -8.15
C VAL A 199 9.09 -7.88 -9.06
N THR A 200 8.89 -6.97 -10.02
CA THR A 200 7.82 -7.09 -11.03
C THR A 200 8.13 -8.15 -12.08
N SER A 201 9.41 -8.49 -12.29
CA SER A 201 9.82 -9.57 -13.20
C SER A 201 9.70 -10.97 -12.58
N LEU A 202 9.52 -11.08 -11.26
CA LEU A 202 9.43 -12.36 -10.57
C LEU A 202 8.13 -13.11 -10.89
N PRO A 203 8.20 -14.43 -11.12
CA PRO A 203 7.00 -15.25 -11.21
C PRO A 203 6.28 -15.30 -9.86
N GLN A 204 4.96 -15.48 -9.90
CA GLN A 204 4.16 -15.62 -8.69
C GLN A 204 4.63 -16.81 -7.84
N GLY A 205 4.97 -16.56 -6.56
CA GLY A 205 5.49 -17.54 -5.62
C GLY A 205 4.41 -18.44 -5.01
N GLU A 206 4.83 -19.54 -4.39
CA GLU A 206 3.89 -20.47 -3.74
C GLU A 206 3.28 -19.87 -2.46
N LEU A 207 4.06 -19.12 -1.68
CA LEU A 207 3.56 -18.44 -0.48
C LEU A 207 2.57 -17.35 -0.85
N GLU A 208 2.85 -16.58 -1.91
CA GLU A 208 1.93 -15.58 -2.45
C GLU A 208 0.59 -16.18 -2.85
N LYS A 209 0.61 -17.31 -3.58
CA LYS A 209 -0.62 -18.02 -3.99
C LYS A 209 -1.43 -18.50 -2.78
N ALA A 210 -0.74 -19.08 -1.79
CA ALA A 210 -1.39 -19.62 -0.59
C ALA A 210 -2.07 -18.55 0.26
N GLU A 211 -1.38 -17.43 0.50
CA GLU A 211 -1.86 -16.35 1.37
C GLU A 211 -2.57 -15.22 0.60
N SER A 212 -2.47 -15.18 -0.76
CA SER A 212 -2.88 -14.04 -1.59
C SER A 212 -2.28 -12.73 -1.09
N LEU A 213 -0.97 -12.74 -0.84
CA LEU A 213 -0.17 -11.62 -0.35
C LEU A 213 1.07 -11.46 -1.25
N GLU A 214 1.05 -10.45 -2.14
CA GLU A 214 2.08 -10.24 -3.16
C GLU A 214 3.50 -10.11 -2.57
N GLN A 215 3.63 -9.47 -1.40
CA GLN A 215 4.91 -9.26 -0.73
C GLN A 215 5.60 -10.56 -0.29
N LEU A 216 4.90 -11.66 -0.21
CA LEU A 216 5.50 -12.96 0.08
C LEU A 216 6.38 -13.45 -1.07
N ARG A 217 6.05 -13.11 -2.34
CA ARG A 217 6.89 -13.36 -3.51
C ARG A 217 8.27 -12.72 -3.32
N TRP A 218 8.30 -11.50 -2.80
CA TRP A 218 9.55 -10.78 -2.60
C TRP A 218 10.38 -11.41 -1.47
N LEU A 219 9.76 -11.78 -0.35
CA LEU A 219 10.43 -12.48 0.74
C LEU A 219 10.97 -13.86 0.30
N GLU A 220 10.20 -14.64 -0.48
CA GLU A 220 10.64 -15.94 -1.03
C GLU A 220 11.90 -15.79 -1.89
N ASN A 221 12.08 -14.64 -2.55
CA ASN A 221 13.24 -14.34 -3.39
C ASN A 221 14.34 -13.57 -2.66
N GLY A 222 14.29 -13.46 -1.32
CA GLY A 222 15.34 -12.91 -0.48
C GLY A 222 15.37 -11.39 -0.38
N TYR A 223 14.35 -10.67 -0.88
CA TYR A 223 14.26 -9.22 -0.71
C TYR A 223 13.92 -8.84 0.73
N ARG A 224 14.54 -7.75 1.19
CA ARG A 224 14.35 -7.25 2.55
C ARG A 224 13.31 -6.12 2.57
N ILE A 225 12.27 -6.30 3.41
CA ILE A 225 11.18 -5.34 3.56
C ILE A 225 11.30 -4.67 4.94
N LYS A 226 11.65 -3.39 4.98
CA LYS A 226 11.68 -2.59 6.21
C LYS A 226 10.24 -2.25 6.62
N VAL A 227 9.93 -2.35 7.91
CA VAL A 227 8.59 -2.09 8.45
C VAL A 227 8.63 -0.82 9.31
N GLY A 228 8.14 0.28 8.77
CA GLY A 228 7.88 1.50 9.54
C GLY A 228 6.67 1.31 10.47
N ARG A 229 6.60 2.09 11.57
CA ARG A 229 5.50 2.04 12.54
C ARG A 229 4.56 3.19 12.35
N THR A 230 3.27 2.91 12.41
CA THR A 230 2.20 3.92 12.40
C THR A 230 1.11 3.54 13.38
N ASP A 231 0.50 4.53 14.02
CA ASP A 231 -0.69 4.34 14.87
C ASP A 231 -1.98 4.67 14.10
N ILE A 232 -1.85 5.13 12.85
CA ILE A 232 -2.99 5.56 12.04
C ILE A 232 -3.54 4.36 11.26
N GLU A 233 -4.86 4.18 11.32
CA GLU A 233 -5.59 3.22 10.48
C GLU A 233 -5.88 3.84 9.13
N THR A 234 -5.62 3.10 8.06
CA THR A 234 -6.10 3.46 6.72
C THR A 234 -7.52 2.95 6.51
N VAL A 235 -8.35 3.77 5.91
CA VAL A 235 -9.71 3.40 5.53
C VAL A 235 -9.80 3.39 4.02
N GLY A 236 -9.71 2.18 3.46
CA GLY A 236 -9.88 1.98 2.02
C GLY A 236 -11.36 1.97 1.62
N ILE A 237 -11.62 2.37 0.39
CA ILE A 237 -12.95 2.29 -0.25
C ILE A 237 -12.95 1.13 -1.22
N ASP A 238 -13.51 0.00 -0.83
CA ASP A 238 -13.56 -1.22 -1.63
C ASP A 238 -14.94 -1.50 -2.23
N THR A 239 -15.99 -1.01 -1.58
CA THR A 239 -17.39 -1.22 -1.94
C THR A 239 -18.15 0.12 -1.92
N PRO A 240 -19.36 0.20 -2.55
CA PRO A 240 -20.22 1.37 -2.42
C PRO A 240 -20.58 1.69 -0.96
N GLU A 241 -20.74 0.66 -0.12
CA GLU A 241 -21.04 0.81 1.30
C GLU A 241 -19.88 1.50 2.06
N ASP A 242 -18.62 1.19 1.68
CA ASP A 242 -17.46 1.87 2.26
C ASP A 242 -17.44 3.35 1.86
N LEU A 243 -17.84 3.68 0.61
CA LEU A 243 -17.96 5.07 0.18
C LEU A 243 -18.99 5.84 1.02
N VAL A 244 -20.15 5.23 1.28
CA VAL A 244 -21.19 5.83 2.13
C VAL A 244 -20.67 6.08 3.55
N LYS A 245 -19.97 5.11 4.14
CA LYS A 245 -19.34 5.27 5.46
C LYS A 245 -18.27 6.37 5.45
N ALA A 246 -17.47 6.41 4.38
CA ALA A 246 -16.40 7.40 4.23
C ALA A 246 -16.94 8.85 4.14
N GLN A 247 -18.16 9.07 3.65
CA GLN A 247 -18.82 10.38 3.64
C GLN A 247 -18.92 10.98 5.05
N SER A 248 -19.16 10.15 6.09
CA SER A 248 -19.32 10.62 7.46
C SER A 248 -18.05 11.22 8.07
N PHE A 249 -16.86 10.99 7.48
CA PHE A 249 -15.61 11.61 7.93
C PHE A 249 -15.46 13.08 7.50
N PHE A 250 -16.36 13.57 6.65
CA PHE A 250 -16.36 14.95 6.14
C PHE A 250 -17.56 15.79 6.64
N CYS A 251 -18.39 15.22 7.52
CA CYS A 251 -19.57 15.90 8.08
C CYS A 251 -19.25 16.56 9.42
#